data_1b4160ed60a481a6866889872a737a50
#
_entry.id   1b4160ed60a481a6866889872a737a50
#
_cell.length_a   1.000
_cell.length_b   1.000
_cell.length_c   1.000
_cell.angle_alpha   90.00
_cell.angle_beta   90.00
_cell.angle_gamma   90.00
#
_symmetry.space_group_name_H-M   'P 1'
#
loop_
_entity.id
_entity.type
_entity.pdbx_description
1 polymer ?
#
loop_
_entity_poly.entity_id
_entity_poly.type
_entity_poly.pdbx_seq_one_letter_code
_entity_poly.pdbx_strand_id
1 'polypeptide(L)'
;MQSSQTKLSEREIAQAWAKITIIKWKKKLASNRIGDTGTLLKSFKYNVLASAQGNVLKITLLFEYYGRFVDMGVGKGVKIGDVKESAASRKLSGKMLGNRRRPKKWYSKTFHAEVMKLSEIFAKEYGHKGVVAITENLSDKSIRNG
;
A
#
# COMPACT_ATOMS: atom_id res chain seq x y z
N MET A 1 32.24 24.01 3.06
CA MET A 1 31.07 23.59 3.87
C MET A 1 30.60 22.25 3.38
N GLN A 2 30.92 21.22 4.13
CA GLN A 2 30.31 19.91 3.84
C GLN A 2 28.88 19.96 4.33
N SER A 3 27.89 19.91 3.41
CA SER A 3 26.53 19.61 3.78
C SER A 3 26.51 18.18 4.29
N SER A 4 26.46 18.00 5.59
CA SER A 4 26.16 16.71 6.21
C SER A 4 24.77 16.31 5.72
N GLN A 5 24.70 15.50 4.66
CA GLN A 5 23.47 14.84 4.29
C GLN A 5 23.12 13.95 5.47
N THR A 6 22.21 14.41 6.30
CA THR A 6 21.66 13.63 7.40
C THR A 6 20.97 12.42 6.77
N LYS A 7 21.61 11.26 6.83
CA LYS A 7 21.05 10.03 6.32
C LYS A 7 19.77 9.72 7.10
N LEU A 8 18.62 9.73 6.41
CA LEU A 8 17.34 9.40 7.02
C LEU A 8 17.35 7.97 7.57
N SER A 9 16.81 7.79 8.75
CA SER A 9 16.63 6.45 9.31
C SER A 9 15.58 5.67 8.52
N GLU A 10 15.64 4.34 8.55
CA GLU A 10 14.64 3.49 7.90
C GLU A 10 13.21 3.83 8.36
N ARG A 11 13.04 4.16 9.64
CA ARG A 11 11.76 4.57 10.21
C ARG A 11 11.26 5.87 9.59
N GLU A 12 12.12 6.87 9.41
CA GLU A 12 11.76 8.14 8.77
C GLU A 12 11.38 7.94 7.30
N ILE A 13 12.13 7.11 6.59
CA ILE A 13 11.81 6.73 5.21
C ILE A 13 10.43 6.05 5.14
N ALA A 14 10.16 5.08 6.01
CA ALA A 14 8.88 4.38 6.06
C ALA A 14 7.71 5.31 6.42
N GLN A 15 7.89 6.24 7.35
CA GLN A 15 6.88 7.23 7.71
C GLN A 15 6.60 8.20 6.56
N ALA A 16 7.64 8.69 5.89
CA ALA A 16 7.50 9.55 4.73
C ALA A 16 6.78 8.85 3.59
N TRP A 17 7.15 7.60 3.31
CA TRP A 17 6.48 6.77 2.31
C TRP A 17 4.99 6.57 2.62
N ALA A 18 4.64 6.25 3.87
CA ALA A 18 3.26 6.08 4.29
C ALA A 18 2.44 7.36 4.10
N LYS A 19 2.98 8.51 4.49
CA LYS A 19 2.35 9.82 4.28
C LYS A 19 2.13 10.12 2.80
N ILE A 20 3.14 9.91 1.97
CA ILE A 20 3.07 10.14 0.52
C ILE A 20 2.01 9.22 -0.13
N THR A 21 1.97 7.96 0.26
CA THR A 21 0.98 6.99 -0.23
C THR A 21 -0.45 7.45 0.10
N ILE A 22 -0.69 7.88 1.33
CA ILE A 22 -2.00 8.41 1.75
C ILE A 22 -2.37 9.68 0.96
N ILE A 23 -1.44 10.60 0.73
CA ILE A 23 -1.68 11.80 -0.08
C ILE A 23 -2.10 11.42 -1.51
N LYS A 24 -1.42 10.45 -2.11
CA LYS A 24 -1.76 9.95 -3.45
C LYS A 24 -3.13 9.27 -3.48
N TRP A 25 -3.49 8.52 -2.45
CA TRP A 25 -4.82 7.92 -2.31
C TRP A 25 -5.90 9.00 -2.22
N LYS A 26 -5.70 10.04 -1.42
CA LYS A 26 -6.64 11.18 -1.32
C LYS A 26 -6.83 11.86 -2.68
N LYS A 27 -5.77 12.08 -3.43
CA LYS A 27 -5.85 12.63 -4.79
C LYS A 27 -6.64 11.72 -5.73
N LYS A 28 -6.45 10.41 -5.65
CA LYS A 28 -7.19 9.44 -6.46
C LYS A 28 -8.66 9.37 -6.09
N LEU A 29 -9.01 9.46 -4.80
CA LEU A 29 -10.41 9.56 -4.38
C LEU A 29 -11.11 10.79 -4.98
N ALA A 30 -10.48 11.94 -4.92
CA ALA A 30 -11.00 13.17 -5.49
C ALA A 30 -11.17 13.06 -7.01
N SER A 31 -10.17 12.57 -7.73
CA SER A 31 -10.21 12.45 -9.20
C SER A 31 -11.23 11.44 -9.70
N ASN A 32 -11.48 10.37 -8.95
CA ASN A 32 -12.43 9.32 -9.31
C ASN A 32 -13.89 9.65 -8.91
N ARG A 33 -14.14 10.82 -8.33
CA ARG A 33 -15.47 11.25 -7.87
C ARG A 33 -16.18 10.16 -7.07
N ILE A 34 -15.48 9.63 -6.06
CA ILE A 34 -16.01 8.60 -5.19
C ILE A 34 -16.94 9.29 -4.19
N GLY A 35 -18.22 8.90 -4.19
CA GLY A 35 -19.22 9.43 -3.25
C GLY A 35 -18.83 9.11 -1.80
N ASP A 36 -19.27 9.91 -0.85
CA ASP A 36 -18.96 9.80 0.60
C ASP A 36 -17.45 9.72 0.91
N THR A 37 -16.69 10.56 0.24
CA THR A 37 -15.24 10.64 0.44
C THR A 37 -14.86 11.24 1.79
N GLY A 38 -15.75 11.96 2.44
CA GLY A 38 -15.48 12.66 3.71
C GLY A 38 -15.05 11.69 4.83
N THR A 39 -15.84 10.65 5.07
CA THR A 39 -15.52 9.61 6.06
C THR A 39 -14.27 8.84 5.69
N LEU A 40 -14.15 8.42 4.43
CA LEU A 40 -12.98 7.70 3.94
C LEU A 40 -11.70 8.54 4.03
N LEU A 41 -11.77 9.84 3.67
CA LEU A 41 -10.64 10.76 3.78
C LEU A 41 -10.14 10.96 5.22
N LYS A 42 -11.04 10.95 6.18
CA LYS A 42 -10.73 11.08 7.61
C LYS A 42 -10.23 9.78 8.23
N SER A 43 -10.49 8.63 7.60
CA SER A 43 -10.16 7.31 8.14
C SER A 43 -8.71 6.89 7.94
N PHE A 44 -7.96 7.56 7.09
CA PHE A 44 -6.57 7.19 6.80
C PHE A 44 -5.67 7.31 8.02
N LYS A 45 -5.07 6.19 8.38
CA LYS A 45 -4.07 6.08 9.45
C LYS A 45 -2.89 5.25 8.97
N TYR A 46 -1.74 5.46 9.56
CA TYR A 46 -0.58 4.60 9.34
C TYR A 46 0.13 4.31 10.66
N ASN A 47 0.83 3.19 10.69
CA ASN A 47 1.71 2.82 11.78
C ASN A 47 2.98 2.19 11.22
N VAL A 48 4.12 2.51 11.83
CA VAL A 48 5.42 1.94 11.49
C VAL A 48 5.97 1.27 12.74
N LEU A 49 6.06 -0.05 12.70
CA LEU A 49 6.70 -0.85 13.73
C LEU A 49 8.18 -1.00 13.36
N ALA A 50 9.06 -0.60 14.28
CA ALA A 50 10.50 -0.74 14.12
C ALA A 50 11.09 -1.50 15.30
N SER A 51 12.23 -2.18 15.07
CA SER A 51 13.01 -2.82 16.13
C SER A 51 13.71 -1.78 17.01
N ALA A 52 14.27 -2.22 18.13
CA ALA A 52 15.10 -1.39 18.99
C ALA A 52 16.32 -0.78 18.26
N GLN A 53 16.81 -1.47 17.23
CA GLN A 53 17.92 -1.03 16.38
C GLN A 53 17.48 -0.07 15.26
N GLY A 54 16.18 0.26 15.18
CA GLY A 54 15.64 1.16 14.18
C GLY A 54 15.29 0.53 12.82
N ASN A 55 15.40 -0.79 12.68
CA ASN A 55 15.02 -1.49 11.46
C ASN A 55 13.49 -1.60 11.36
N VAL A 56 12.93 -1.28 10.21
CA VAL A 56 11.49 -1.36 9.99
C VAL A 56 11.05 -2.81 9.85
N LEU A 57 10.12 -3.23 10.70
CA LEU A 57 9.56 -4.57 10.72
C LEU A 57 8.22 -4.66 10.00
N LYS A 58 7.41 -3.59 10.13
CA LYS A 58 6.06 -3.56 9.56
C LYS A 58 5.59 -2.13 9.32
N ILE A 59 4.99 -1.91 8.16
CA ILE A 59 4.27 -0.68 7.85
C ILE A 59 2.80 -1.05 7.66
N THR A 60 1.91 -0.40 8.39
CA THR A 60 0.47 -0.63 8.31
C THR A 60 -0.23 0.64 7.83
N LEU A 61 -1.04 0.52 6.79
CA LEU A 61 -1.93 1.57 6.30
C LEU A 61 -3.37 1.12 6.54
N LEU A 62 -4.17 2.00 7.12
CA LEU A 62 -5.55 1.73 7.51
C LEU A 62 -6.48 2.72 6.84
N PHE A 63 -7.65 2.27 6.43
CA PHE A 63 -8.76 3.08 5.95
C PHE A 63 -10.08 2.33 6.12
N GLU A 64 -11.19 3.04 5.98
CA GLU A 64 -12.53 2.45 6.08
C GLU A 64 -12.74 1.29 5.11
N TYR A 65 -13.28 0.21 5.61
CA TYR A 65 -13.42 -1.06 4.90
C TYR A 65 -14.17 -0.97 3.56
N TYR A 66 -15.18 -0.11 3.48
CA TYR A 66 -15.95 0.07 2.25
C TYR A 66 -15.12 0.61 1.08
N GLY A 67 -14.00 1.27 1.34
CA GLY A 67 -13.06 1.74 0.32
C GLY A 67 -12.51 0.60 -0.55
N ARG A 68 -12.36 -0.60 -0.01
CA ARG A 68 -11.97 -1.80 -0.77
C ARG A 68 -13.02 -2.21 -1.77
N PHE A 69 -14.30 -2.13 -1.39
CA PHE A 69 -15.41 -2.46 -2.29
C PHE A 69 -15.49 -1.50 -3.47
N VAL A 70 -15.23 -0.21 -3.24
CA VAL A 70 -15.18 0.78 -4.32
C VAL A 70 -14.04 0.47 -5.29
N ASP A 71 -12.87 0.12 -4.80
CA ASP A 71 -11.71 -0.23 -5.62
C ASP A 71 -11.99 -1.49 -6.48
N MET A 72 -12.65 -2.48 -5.92
CA MET A 72 -13.00 -3.72 -6.60
C MET A 72 -14.24 -3.59 -7.51
N GLY A 73 -14.99 -2.50 -7.42
CA GLY A 73 -16.26 -2.33 -8.14
C GLY A 73 -17.41 -3.17 -7.57
N VAL A 74 -17.27 -3.64 -6.34
CA VAL A 74 -18.30 -4.39 -5.62
C VAL A 74 -19.14 -3.39 -4.83
N GLY A 75 -20.45 -3.40 -4.99
CA GLY A 75 -21.35 -2.48 -4.30
C GLY A 75 -22.65 -3.14 -3.90
N LYS A 76 -23.50 -2.41 -3.17
CA LYS A 76 -24.80 -2.85 -2.69
C LYS A 76 -25.50 -3.74 -3.70
N GLY A 77 -25.69 -4.99 -3.36
CA GLY A 77 -26.74 -5.80 -3.95
C GLY A 77 -26.20 -7.00 -4.61
N VAL A 78 -25.88 -7.82 -4.88
CA VAL A 78 -25.86 -9.15 -5.49
C VAL A 78 -24.61 -9.90 -5.07
N LYS A 79 -24.78 -10.84 -4.18
CA LYS A 79 -23.78 -11.89 -3.92
C LYS A 79 -23.48 -12.61 -5.23
N ILE A 80 -22.21 -12.96 -5.44
CA ILE A 80 -21.75 -13.63 -6.68
C ILE A 80 -22.59 -14.91 -6.98
N GLY A 81 -23.15 -15.57 -5.95
CA GLY A 81 -24.06 -16.72 -6.09
C GLY A 81 -25.46 -16.38 -6.62
N ASP A 82 -25.95 -15.17 -6.32
CA ASP A 82 -27.32 -14.76 -6.69
C ASP A 82 -27.41 -14.24 -8.13
N VAL A 83 -26.27 -14.10 -8.83
CA VAL A 83 -26.23 -13.47 -10.17
C VAL A 83 -26.98 -14.32 -11.20
N LYS A 84 -26.98 -15.65 -11.10
CA LYS A 84 -27.63 -16.51 -12.10
C LYS A 84 -29.15 -16.51 -11.98
N GLU A 85 -29.66 -16.61 -10.76
CA GLU A 85 -31.13 -16.60 -10.54
C GLU A 85 -31.74 -15.21 -10.70
N SER A 86 -31.07 -14.18 -10.18
CA SER A 86 -31.53 -12.80 -10.31
C SER A 86 -31.46 -12.27 -11.75
N ALA A 87 -30.53 -12.75 -12.57
CA ALA A 87 -30.43 -12.38 -13.99
C ALA A 87 -31.60 -12.95 -14.81
N ALA A 88 -32.01 -14.21 -14.54
CA ALA A 88 -33.16 -14.82 -15.17
C ALA A 88 -34.45 -14.13 -14.72
N SER A 89 -34.63 -13.88 -13.43
CA SER A 89 -35.81 -13.21 -12.87
C SER A 89 -35.97 -11.77 -13.36
N ARG A 90 -34.86 -11.03 -13.53
CA ARG A 90 -34.85 -9.65 -14.04
C ARG A 90 -35.11 -9.59 -15.55
N LYS A 91 -34.68 -10.57 -16.31
CA LYS A 91 -35.01 -10.69 -17.73
C LYS A 91 -36.49 -10.88 -17.96
N LEU A 92 -37.16 -11.65 -17.10
CA LEU A 92 -38.60 -11.85 -17.14
C LEU A 92 -39.40 -10.62 -16.72
N SER A 93 -38.86 -9.79 -15.80
CA SER A 93 -39.55 -8.61 -15.31
C SER A 93 -39.27 -7.33 -16.13
N GLY A 94 -38.53 -7.39 -17.23
CA GLY A 94 -38.19 -6.26 -18.08
C GLY A 94 -37.34 -5.19 -17.41
N LYS A 95 -36.86 -5.40 -16.18
CA LYS A 95 -35.94 -4.48 -15.49
C LYS A 95 -34.54 -4.73 -16.01
N MET A 96 -33.98 -3.70 -16.65
CA MET A 96 -32.56 -3.70 -17.01
C MET A 96 -31.69 -4.05 -15.80
N LEU A 97 -30.77 -5.00 -16.01
CA LEU A 97 -29.69 -5.26 -15.04
C LEU A 97 -29.04 -3.94 -14.65
N GLY A 98 -29.19 -3.55 -13.38
CA GLY A 98 -28.55 -2.35 -12.87
C GLY A 98 -27.06 -2.34 -13.24
N ASN A 99 -26.57 -1.21 -13.73
CA ASN A 99 -25.21 -1.04 -14.16
C ASN A 99 -24.24 -1.67 -13.15
N ARG A 100 -23.48 -2.68 -13.59
CA ARG A 100 -22.35 -3.17 -12.82
C ARG A 100 -21.47 -1.98 -12.45
N ARG A 101 -21.29 -1.75 -11.16
CA ARG A 101 -20.35 -0.72 -10.71
C ARG A 101 -18.97 -1.03 -11.31
N ARG A 102 -18.45 -0.11 -12.07
CA ARG A 102 -17.09 -0.23 -12.60
C ARG A 102 -16.09 -0.10 -11.46
N PRO A 103 -15.07 -0.96 -11.40
CA PRO A 103 -13.98 -0.82 -10.45
C PRO A 103 -13.35 0.56 -10.55
N LYS A 104 -13.24 1.25 -9.43
CA LYS A 104 -12.50 2.50 -9.34
C LYS A 104 -11.22 2.25 -8.57
N LYS A 105 -10.16 1.90 -9.26
CA LYS A 105 -8.84 1.52 -8.70
C LYS A 105 -8.14 2.72 -8.07
N TRP A 106 -8.65 3.18 -6.94
CA TRP A 106 -8.14 4.36 -6.26
C TRP A 106 -6.95 4.06 -5.35
N TYR A 107 -6.89 2.87 -4.74
CA TYR A 107 -5.77 2.53 -3.85
C TYR A 107 -4.87 1.41 -4.39
N SER A 108 -5.41 0.35 -4.98
CA SER A 108 -4.64 -0.86 -5.30
C SER A 108 -3.50 -0.62 -6.29
N LYS A 109 -3.74 0.09 -7.38
CA LYS A 109 -2.69 0.45 -8.36
C LYS A 109 -1.63 1.36 -7.75
N THR A 110 -2.06 2.39 -7.02
CA THR A 110 -1.15 3.34 -6.37
C THR A 110 -0.34 2.64 -5.30
N PHE A 111 -0.98 1.81 -4.48
CA PHE A 111 -0.30 1.03 -3.45
C PHE A 111 0.77 0.13 -4.03
N HIS A 112 0.47 -0.63 -5.08
CA HIS A 112 1.44 -1.49 -5.74
C HIS A 112 2.65 -0.69 -6.26
N ALA A 113 2.42 0.42 -6.95
CA ALA A 113 3.48 1.28 -7.45
C ALA A 113 4.35 1.86 -6.32
N GLU A 114 3.74 2.29 -5.22
CA GLU A 114 4.48 2.84 -4.08
C GLU A 114 5.24 1.75 -3.30
N VAL A 115 4.71 0.53 -3.20
CA VAL A 115 5.42 -0.63 -2.61
C VAL A 115 6.67 -0.97 -3.44
N MET A 116 6.58 -0.94 -4.76
CA MET A 116 7.74 -1.17 -5.62
C MET A 116 8.84 -0.13 -5.39
N LYS A 117 8.48 1.15 -5.27
CA LYS A 117 9.43 2.22 -4.94
C LYS A 117 10.09 2.03 -3.57
N LEU A 118 9.29 1.67 -2.56
CA LEU A 118 9.82 1.39 -1.23
C LEU A 118 10.78 0.20 -1.25
N SER A 119 10.43 -0.84 -1.99
CA SER A 119 11.28 -2.03 -2.17
C SER A 119 12.63 -1.67 -2.80
N GLU A 120 12.65 -0.79 -3.79
CA GLU A 120 13.90 -0.30 -4.41
C GLU A 120 14.76 0.48 -3.42
N ILE A 121 14.16 1.35 -2.61
CA ILE A 121 14.86 2.12 -1.57
C ILE A 121 15.50 1.18 -0.55
N PHE A 122 14.72 0.23 -0.02
CA PHE A 122 15.22 -0.70 0.98
C PHE A 122 16.21 -1.72 0.40
N ALA A 123 16.06 -2.16 -0.84
CA ALA A 123 17.00 -3.04 -1.50
C ALA A 123 18.39 -2.41 -1.60
N LYS A 124 18.48 -1.12 -1.90
CA LYS A 124 19.76 -0.38 -1.91
C LYS A 124 20.39 -0.34 -0.51
N GLU A 125 19.61 -0.06 0.52
CA GLU A 125 20.11 0.02 1.91
C GLU A 125 20.52 -1.35 2.44
N TYR A 126 19.70 -2.38 2.27
CA TYR A 126 19.99 -3.73 2.72
C TYR A 126 21.09 -4.41 1.89
N GLY A 127 21.13 -4.17 0.60
CA GLY A 127 22.21 -4.65 -0.27
C GLY A 127 23.56 -4.12 0.19
N HIS A 128 23.66 -2.84 0.50
CA HIS A 128 24.88 -2.24 1.04
C HIS A 128 25.25 -2.84 2.40
N LYS A 129 24.32 -2.94 3.34
CA LYS A 129 24.54 -3.58 4.65
C LYS A 129 24.98 -5.04 4.53
N GLY A 130 24.37 -5.78 3.59
CA GLY A 130 24.72 -7.16 3.33
C GLY A 130 26.16 -7.33 2.83
N VAL A 131 26.60 -6.49 1.92
CA VAL A 131 27.99 -6.49 1.40
C VAL A 131 28.98 -6.17 2.53
N VAL A 132 28.70 -5.15 3.34
CA VAL A 132 29.55 -4.81 4.49
C VAL A 132 29.64 -5.99 5.48
N ALA A 133 28.51 -6.60 5.85
CA ALA A 133 28.49 -7.73 6.77
C ALA A 133 29.27 -8.95 6.24
N ILE A 134 29.14 -9.26 4.96
CA ILE A 134 29.92 -10.35 4.33
C ILE A 134 31.41 -10.03 4.35
N THR A 135 31.79 -8.81 4.03
CA THR A 135 33.19 -8.37 4.01
C THR A 135 33.81 -8.45 5.42
N GLU A 136 33.11 -8.00 6.44
CA GLU A 136 33.57 -8.07 7.83
C GLU A 136 33.73 -9.53 8.29
N ASN A 137 32.75 -10.39 8.03
CA ASN A 137 32.83 -11.80 8.38
C ASN A 137 33.96 -12.54 7.66
N LEU A 138 34.25 -12.19 6.42
CA LEU A 138 35.39 -12.76 5.68
C LEU A 138 36.72 -12.31 6.25
N SER A 139 36.82 -11.05 6.65
CA SER A 139 38.02 -10.51 7.31
C SER A 139 38.33 -11.23 8.64
N ASP A 140 37.32 -11.43 9.47
CA ASP A 140 37.46 -12.14 10.75
C ASP A 140 37.90 -13.59 10.58
N LYS A 141 37.42 -14.29 9.56
CA LYS A 141 37.86 -15.68 9.29
C LYS A 141 39.27 -15.75 8.80
N SER A 142 39.77 -14.78 8.07
CA SER A 142 41.15 -14.76 7.60
C SER A 142 42.14 -14.56 8.74
N ILE A 143 41.78 -13.86 9.79
CA ILE A 143 42.58 -13.60 10.98
C ILE A 143 42.65 -14.87 11.88
N ARG A 144 41.61 -15.69 11.91
CA ARG A 144 41.56 -16.90 12.75
C ARG A 144 42.30 -18.14 12.16
N ASN A 145 42.58 -18.11 10.88
CA ASN A 145 43.24 -19.20 10.15
C ASN A 145 44.71 -18.89 9.79
N GLY A 146 45.22 -17.80 10.37
CA GLY A 146 46.59 -17.40 10.19
C GLY A 146 47.55 -17.89 11.33
#